data_ba4aada55efe00ea957d37f428615fa5
#
_entry.id   ba4aada55efe00ea957d37f428615fa5
#
_cell.length_a   1.000
_cell.length_b   1.000
_cell.length_c   1.000
_cell.angle_alpha   90.00
_cell.angle_beta   90.00
_cell.angle_gamma   90.00
#
_symmetry.space_group_name_H-M   'P 1'
#
loop_
_entity.id
_entity.type
_entity.pdbx_description
1 polymer ?
#
loop_
_entity_poly.entity_id
_entity_poly.type
_entity_poly.pdbx_seq_one_letter_code
_entity_poly.pdbx_strand_id
1 'polypeptide(L)'
;LSPGGALILVEFHPLIWLFDQQAPVDYFHSAEPDVETQKGTYTDGGEDVEITSCYWDHSLSDVLAAMRKVGLEVTLFEEYDHSPYPLAGMVERAPGEFVLAERAQQRLPHCYAIRARKV
;
A
#
# COMPACT_ATOMS: atom_id res chain seq x y z
N LEU A 1 -4.34 -2.56 -20.90
CA LEU A 1 -3.53 -3.75 -21.23
C LEU A 1 -4.11 -4.50 -22.41
N SER A 2 -3.26 -4.87 -23.34
CA SER A 2 -3.64 -5.75 -24.46
C SER A 2 -3.83 -7.20 -23.95
N PRO A 3 -4.62 -8.04 -24.65
CA PRO A 3 -4.69 -9.46 -24.35
C PRO A 3 -3.30 -10.09 -24.23
N GLY A 4 -3.08 -10.89 -23.20
CA GLY A 4 -1.77 -11.47 -22.87
C GLY A 4 -0.82 -10.54 -22.10
N GLY A 5 -1.11 -9.25 -22.01
CA GLY A 5 -0.33 -8.29 -21.21
C GLY A 5 -0.38 -8.61 -19.72
N ALA A 6 0.67 -8.27 -18.99
CA ALA A 6 0.78 -8.49 -17.56
C ALA A 6 0.67 -7.17 -16.77
N LEU A 7 -0.04 -7.24 -15.64
CA LEU A 7 -0.01 -6.25 -14.56
C LEU A 7 0.88 -6.82 -13.44
N ILE A 8 1.78 -6.00 -12.95
CA ILE A 8 2.50 -6.25 -11.69
C ILE A 8 2.17 -5.12 -10.75
N LEU A 9 1.63 -5.44 -9.59
CA LEU A 9 1.30 -4.52 -8.52
C LEU A 9 2.07 -4.95 -7.28
N VAL A 10 2.84 -4.03 -6.71
CA VAL A 10 3.46 -4.17 -5.40
C VAL A 10 3.04 -2.97 -4.58
N GLU A 11 2.42 -3.21 -3.45
CA GLU A 11 1.79 -2.15 -2.66
C GLU A 11 1.90 -2.45 -1.16
N PHE A 12 1.78 -1.41 -0.34
CA PHE A 12 1.60 -1.59 1.10
C PHE A 12 0.30 -2.32 1.38
N HIS A 13 0.37 -3.26 2.32
CA HIS A 13 -0.81 -3.98 2.75
C HIS A 13 -1.75 -3.05 3.52
N PRO A 14 -3.06 -3.01 3.21
CA PRO A 14 -3.98 -2.08 3.85
C PRO A 14 -4.08 -2.27 5.37
N LEU A 15 -3.72 -3.43 5.89
CA LEU A 15 -3.71 -3.71 7.32
C LEU A 15 -2.75 -2.80 8.10
N ILE A 16 -1.61 -2.39 7.52
CA ILE A 16 -0.62 -1.60 8.25
C ILE A 16 -1.13 -0.22 8.63
N TRP A 17 -2.04 0.34 7.85
CA TRP A 17 -2.64 1.65 8.13
C TRP A 17 -3.49 1.66 9.38
N LEU A 18 -4.02 0.50 9.81
CA LEU A 18 -4.78 0.36 11.06
C LEU A 18 -3.92 0.59 12.31
N PHE A 19 -2.62 0.55 12.18
CA PHE A 19 -1.67 0.79 13.26
C PHE A 19 -1.03 2.19 13.20
N ASP A 20 -1.46 3.04 12.27
CA ASP A 20 -1.08 4.44 12.27
C ASP A 20 -1.77 5.15 13.44
N GLN A 21 -0.97 5.70 14.34
CA GLN A 21 -1.46 6.36 15.56
C GLN A 21 -1.99 7.78 15.30
N GLN A 22 -1.75 8.33 14.13
CA GLN A 22 -2.07 9.74 13.86
C GLN A 22 -3.54 9.97 13.49
N ALA A 23 -4.21 8.97 12.92
CA ALA A 23 -5.63 9.01 12.62
C ALA A 23 -6.22 7.59 12.57
N PRO A 24 -7.44 7.39 13.07
CA PRO A 24 -8.14 6.13 12.84
C PRO A 24 -8.46 6.03 11.34
N VAL A 25 -8.05 4.94 10.72
CA VAL A 25 -8.41 4.60 9.34
C VAL A 25 -9.21 3.31 9.32
N ASP A 26 -10.10 3.20 8.35
CA ASP A 26 -10.87 1.99 8.13
C ASP A 26 -10.14 1.03 7.17
N TYR A 27 -10.28 -0.26 7.41
CA TYR A 27 -9.77 -1.27 6.46
C TYR A 27 -10.61 -1.34 5.19
N PHE A 28 -11.92 -1.15 5.32
CA PHE A 28 -12.84 -1.22 4.20
C PHE A 28 -13.06 0.16 3.58
N HIS A 29 -13.33 0.15 2.29
CA HIS A 29 -13.57 1.35 1.51
C HIS A 29 -14.69 2.21 2.09
N SER A 30 -14.43 3.51 2.19
CA SER A 30 -15.38 4.57 2.49
C SER A 30 -15.64 5.42 1.23
N ALA A 31 -16.82 5.98 1.11
CA ALA A 31 -17.11 6.94 0.04
C ALA A 31 -16.40 8.30 0.24
N GLU A 32 -16.11 8.63 1.50
CA GLU A 32 -15.38 9.85 1.84
C GLU A 32 -13.88 9.62 1.72
N PRO A 33 -13.13 10.53 1.06
CA PRO A 33 -11.68 10.43 0.97
C PRO A 33 -11.00 10.80 2.29
N ASP A 34 -9.83 10.23 2.51
CA ASP A 34 -8.85 10.82 3.41
C ASP A 34 -8.14 11.97 2.71
N VAL A 35 -8.03 13.10 3.39
CA VAL A 35 -7.41 14.31 2.84
C VAL A 35 -6.20 14.68 3.69
N GLU A 36 -5.05 14.72 3.06
CA GLU A 36 -3.80 15.07 3.70
C GLU A 36 -3.13 16.23 2.96
N THR A 37 -2.67 17.23 3.70
CA THR A 37 -1.86 18.32 3.16
C THR A 37 -0.45 18.22 3.71
N GLN A 38 0.52 18.09 2.81
CA GLN A 38 1.93 17.98 3.14
C GLN A 38 2.71 19.14 2.53
N LYS A 39 3.75 19.59 3.25
CA LYS A 39 4.76 20.48 2.69
C LYS A 39 5.98 19.68 2.25
N GLY A 40 6.52 20.07 1.12
CA GLY A 40 7.68 19.42 0.54
C GLY A 40 7.34 18.34 -0.48
N THR A 41 8.32 18.04 -1.31
CA THR A 41 8.28 16.94 -2.26
C THR A 41 9.56 16.11 -2.11
N TYR A 42 9.58 14.93 -2.73
CA TYR A 42 10.77 14.09 -2.77
C TYR A 42 11.88 14.61 -3.70
N THR A 43 11.66 15.76 -4.36
CA THR A 43 12.61 16.36 -5.27
C THR A 43 13.34 17.52 -4.61
N ASP A 44 14.62 17.70 -4.94
CA ASP A 44 15.41 18.83 -4.49
C ASP A 44 14.76 20.15 -4.94
N GLY A 45 14.65 21.12 -4.03
CA GLY A 45 14.01 22.41 -4.26
C GLY A 45 12.48 22.40 -4.13
N GLY A 46 11.90 21.30 -3.67
CA GLY A 46 10.45 21.18 -3.43
C GLY A 46 9.98 21.46 -2.03
N GLU A 47 10.82 22.02 -1.15
CA GLU A 47 10.55 22.19 0.28
C GLU A 47 9.37 23.13 0.57
N ASP A 48 9.13 24.11 -0.30
CA ASP A 48 8.06 25.09 -0.15
C ASP A 48 6.76 24.70 -0.89
N VAL A 49 6.75 23.56 -1.58
CA VAL A 49 5.56 23.10 -2.29
C VAL A 49 4.57 22.51 -1.28
N GLU A 50 3.35 23.01 -1.29
CA GLU A 50 2.25 22.43 -0.54
C GLU A 50 1.38 21.57 -1.47
N ILE A 51 1.19 20.32 -1.10
CA ILE A 51 0.39 19.36 -1.88
C ILE A 51 -0.74 18.86 -0.99
N THR A 52 -1.97 19.01 -1.48
CA THR A 52 -3.14 18.35 -0.89
C THR A 52 -3.47 17.11 -1.69
N SER A 53 -3.42 15.96 -1.04
CA SER A 53 -3.74 14.66 -1.61
C SER A 53 -5.06 14.16 -1.06
N CYS A 54 -5.87 13.57 -1.94
CA CYS A 54 -7.07 12.84 -1.56
C CYS A 54 -6.86 11.37 -1.91
N TYR A 55 -7.09 10.48 -0.97
CA TYR A 55 -6.96 9.05 -1.20
C TYR A 55 -8.07 8.27 -0.51
N TRP A 56 -8.26 7.05 -0.97
CA TRP A 56 -9.26 6.13 -0.45
C TRP A 56 -8.61 4.79 -0.16
N ASP A 57 -8.91 4.23 0.98
CA ASP A 57 -8.50 2.89 1.32
C ASP A 57 -9.33 1.84 0.58
N HIS A 58 -8.69 0.75 0.22
CA HIS A 58 -9.32 -0.40 -0.41
C HIS A 58 -8.84 -1.69 0.26
N SER A 59 -9.80 -2.55 0.58
CA SER A 59 -9.47 -3.89 1.04
C SER A 59 -8.84 -4.73 -0.08
N LEU A 60 -8.14 -5.79 0.27
CA LEU A 60 -7.63 -6.73 -0.75
C LEU A 60 -8.74 -7.34 -1.59
N SER A 61 -9.92 -7.57 -1.00
CA SER A 61 -11.09 -8.05 -1.73
C SER A 61 -11.56 -7.08 -2.81
N ASP A 62 -11.49 -5.76 -2.54
CA ASP A 62 -11.83 -4.74 -3.55
C ASP A 62 -10.84 -4.74 -4.71
N VAL A 63 -9.54 -4.83 -4.40
CA VAL A 63 -8.46 -4.88 -5.40
C VAL A 63 -8.64 -6.11 -6.30
N LEU A 64 -8.83 -7.28 -5.72
CA LEU A 64 -9.02 -8.54 -6.45
C LEU A 64 -10.31 -8.53 -7.29
N ALA A 65 -11.40 -7.98 -6.73
CA ALA A 65 -12.66 -7.85 -7.45
C ALA A 65 -12.55 -6.88 -8.64
N ALA A 66 -11.82 -5.75 -8.47
CA ALA A 66 -11.58 -4.81 -9.55
C ALA A 66 -10.76 -5.44 -10.69
N MET A 67 -9.72 -6.20 -10.36
CA MET A 67 -8.93 -6.94 -11.36
C MET A 67 -9.79 -7.91 -12.15
N ARG A 68 -10.59 -8.70 -11.45
CA ARG A 68 -11.50 -9.65 -12.09
C ARG A 68 -12.51 -8.97 -13.00
N LYS A 69 -13.09 -7.85 -12.57
CA LYS A 69 -14.08 -7.07 -13.33
C LYS A 69 -13.55 -6.59 -14.67
N VAL A 70 -12.25 -6.28 -14.75
CA VAL A 70 -11.62 -5.81 -15.99
C VAL A 70 -10.92 -6.93 -16.78
N GLY A 71 -11.18 -8.20 -16.45
CA GLY A 71 -10.62 -9.35 -17.15
C GLY A 71 -9.13 -9.55 -16.91
N LEU A 72 -8.68 -9.34 -15.68
CA LEU A 72 -7.34 -9.68 -15.22
C LEU A 72 -7.42 -10.98 -14.42
N GLU A 73 -6.73 -12.00 -14.88
CA GLU A 73 -6.55 -13.26 -14.17
C GLU A 73 -5.32 -13.17 -13.25
N VAL A 74 -5.55 -13.29 -11.95
CA VAL A 74 -4.44 -13.27 -10.98
C VAL A 74 -3.66 -14.58 -11.08
N THR A 75 -2.37 -14.48 -11.38
CA THR A 75 -1.47 -15.62 -11.56
C THR A 75 -0.48 -15.78 -10.40
N LEU A 76 -0.34 -14.76 -9.56
CA LEU A 76 0.46 -14.77 -8.34
C LEU A 76 -0.16 -13.76 -7.36
N PHE A 77 -0.23 -14.16 -6.09
CA PHE A 77 -0.53 -13.27 -4.98
C PHE A 77 0.36 -13.70 -3.81
N GLU A 78 1.13 -12.76 -3.29
CA GLU A 78 2.05 -12.99 -2.17
C GLU A 78 1.92 -11.85 -1.16
N GLU A 79 2.07 -12.17 0.12
CA GLU A 79 2.12 -11.22 1.22
C GLU A 79 3.48 -11.30 1.90
N TYR A 80 4.01 -10.16 2.34
CA TYR A 80 5.31 -10.05 2.99
C TYR A 80 5.17 -9.47 4.38
N ASP A 81 5.85 -10.06 5.35
CA ASP A 81 5.84 -9.62 6.75
C ASP A 81 6.77 -8.43 7.03
N HIS A 82 7.25 -7.78 6.01
CA HIS A 82 8.09 -6.59 6.05
C HIS A 82 7.84 -5.69 4.85
N SER A 83 8.33 -4.45 4.94
CA SER A 83 8.41 -3.53 3.82
C SER A 83 9.86 -3.41 3.37
N PRO A 84 10.14 -3.28 2.07
CA PRO A 84 11.48 -2.93 1.57
C PRO A 84 11.79 -1.44 1.72
N TYR A 85 10.83 -0.64 2.15
CA TYR A 85 10.89 0.80 2.26
C TYR A 85 10.42 1.25 3.65
N PRO A 86 11.18 2.13 4.34
CA PRO A 86 10.80 2.62 5.66
C PRO A 86 9.64 3.62 5.59
N LEU A 87 8.58 3.38 6.34
CA LEU A 87 7.55 4.35 6.66
C LEU A 87 7.74 4.87 8.09
N ALA A 88 7.04 5.95 8.44
CA ALA A 88 7.02 6.45 9.81
C ALA A 88 6.62 5.33 10.79
N GLY A 89 7.32 5.23 11.90
CA GLY A 89 7.09 4.20 12.91
C GLY A 89 7.67 2.82 12.59
N MET A 90 8.37 2.65 11.47
CA MET A 90 9.07 1.40 11.15
C MET A 90 10.52 1.43 11.61
N VAL A 91 11.05 0.24 11.92
CA VAL A 91 12.45 -0.03 12.23
C VAL A 91 12.98 -1.11 11.30
N GLU A 92 14.28 -1.06 11.02
CA GLU A 92 14.95 -2.09 10.23
C GLU A 92 15.18 -3.33 11.09
N ARG A 93 14.56 -4.45 10.72
CA ARG A 93 14.70 -5.76 11.38
C ARG A 93 15.91 -6.52 10.86
N ALA A 94 16.14 -6.44 9.57
CA ALA A 94 17.25 -7.02 8.84
C ALA A 94 17.54 -6.12 7.63
N PRO A 95 18.70 -6.22 6.96
CA PRO A 95 19.03 -5.36 5.82
C PRO A 95 17.91 -5.33 4.77
N GLY A 96 17.30 -4.13 4.56
CA GLY A 96 16.20 -3.93 3.62
C GLY A 96 14.85 -4.47 4.09
N GLU A 97 14.70 -4.89 5.34
CA GLU A 97 13.44 -5.37 5.92
C GLU A 97 12.97 -4.43 7.02
N PHE A 98 11.93 -3.67 6.77
CA PHE A 98 11.34 -2.71 7.71
C PHE A 98 10.01 -3.23 8.26
N VAL A 99 9.82 -3.11 9.57
CA VAL A 99 8.61 -3.55 10.27
C VAL A 99 8.13 -2.49 11.24
N LEU A 100 6.83 -2.45 11.52
CA LEU A 100 6.26 -1.56 12.53
C LEU A 100 6.92 -1.82 13.90
N ALA A 101 7.56 -0.80 14.48
CA ALA A 101 8.34 -0.94 15.71
C ALA A 101 7.49 -1.46 16.88
N GLU A 102 6.28 -0.94 17.03
CA GLU A 102 5.34 -1.34 18.08
C GLU A 102 4.77 -2.77 17.91
N ARG A 103 4.94 -3.34 16.72
CA ARG A 103 4.45 -4.66 16.33
C ARG A 103 5.56 -5.60 15.89
N ALA A 104 6.82 -5.27 16.20
CA ALA A 104 7.99 -6.03 15.74
C ALA A 104 8.00 -7.51 16.22
N GLN A 105 7.27 -7.82 17.28
CA GLN A 105 7.11 -9.18 17.79
C GLN A 105 5.99 -9.97 17.07
N GLN A 106 5.23 -9.33 16.20
CA GLN A 106 4.15 -9.94 15.42
C GLN A 106 4.53 -10.01 13.96
N ARG A 107 4.21 -11.12 13.31
CA ARG A 107 4.38 -11.26 11.87
C ARG A 107 3.11 -10.80 11.17
N LEU A 108 3.05 -9.50 10.88
CA LEU A 108 1.94 -8.86 10.18
C LEU A 108 2.30 -8.64 8.71
N PRO A 109 1.34 -8.76 7.79
CA PRO A 109 1.60 -8.39 6.40
C PRO A 109 1.81 -6.88 6.29
N HIS A 110 2.96 -6.48 5.74
CA HIS A 110 3.33 -5.08 5.50
C HIS A 110 3.19 -4.69 4.04
N CYS A 111 3.42 -5.63 3.14
CA CYS A 111 3.29 -5.45 1.70
C CYS A 111 2.64 -6.67 1.08
N TYR A 112 2.14 -6.49 -0.14
CA TYR A 112 1.69 -7.59 -0.98
C TYR A 112 2.11 -7.37 -2.44
N ALA A 113 2.21 -8.45 -3.17
CA ALA A 113 2.49 -8.44 -4.60
C ALA A 113 1.43 -9.25 -5.35
N ILE A 114 0.98 -8.68 -6.46
CA ILE A 114 0.05 -9.35 -7.37
C ILE A 114 0.67 -9.34 -8.76
N ARG A 115 0.64 -10.49 -9.41
CA ARG A 115 0.81 -10.59 -10.86
C ARG A 115 -0.51 -11.05 -11.46
N ALA A 116 -0.96 -10.32 -12.47
CA ALA A 116 -2.17 -10.68 -13.20
C ALA A 116 -1.93 -10.59 -14.70
N ARG A 117 -2.63 -11.41 -15.46
CA ARG A 117 -2.57 -11.45 -16.92
C ARG A 117 -3.91 -11.00 -17.50
N LYS A 118 -3.86 -10.17 -18.54
CA LYS A 118 -5.05 -9.77 -19.29
C LYS A 118 -5.55 -10.97 -20.16
N VAL A 119 -6.73 -11.41 -19.88
CA VAL A 119 -7.42 -12.40 -20.70
C VAL A 119 -8.17 -11.75 -21.84
#